data_e43878edea78f4c02a72b8a24bce4cf8
#
_entry.id   e43878edea78f4c02a72b8a24bce4cf8
#
_cell.length_a   1.000
_cell.length_b   1.000
_cell.length_c   1.000
_cell.angle_alpha   90.00
_cell.angle_beta   90.00
_cell.angle_gamma   90.00
#
_symmetry.space_group_name_H-M   'P 1'
#
loop_
_entity.id
_entity.type
_entity.pdbx_description
1 polymer ?
#
loop_
_entity_poly.entity_id
_entity_poly.type
_entity_poly.pdbx_seq_one_letter_code
_entity_poly.pdbx_strand_id
1 'polypeptide(L)'
;MYTLKKFLGSRTLLTVFLTSVFLYLVEPLKLILQISQTNPLMYLLSLCIFLTVYPLTALRWKIMTSNLVKISLQESVKTLCISYGLNKILPLNSGDIVRSKILENYVEVEKHGEILGLVGLERLIDVSVLITFLSLPMLFLATQSLGMLQWLWLPILATTSAFYLIYFQSAMVKLFIEKLPNLKLFLDYKKILLDAVNGFNSLDKLQYSKVISITFLRWILDIFSLYILAISIGHPLNFWTAALLTCAMSLVSSIPITPSGVGAAELSGTAILVSLGFSTSVAGTIVVLQRSFGVGMMSIIGILSIKSEGLNIESFKKLDK
;
A
#
# COMPACT_ATOMS: atom_id res chain seq x y z
N MET A 1 24.98 12.16 7.74
CA MET A 1 25.37 11.53 6.47
C MET A 1 25.89 10.09 6.65
N TYR A 2 26.77 9.79 7.62
CA TYR A 2 27.31 8.44 7.87
C TYR A 2 26.25 7.42 8.35
N THR A 3 25.34 7.83 9.24
CA THR A 3 24.25 7.01 9.76
C THR A 3 23.23 6.61 8.69
N LEU A 4 22.89 7.51 7.77
CA LEU A 4 21.93 7.26 6.69
C LEU A 4 22.49 6.27 5.64
N LYS A 5 23.77 6.42 5.25
CA LYS A 5 24.46 5.45 4.37
C LYS A 5 24.53 4.05 5.00
N LYS A 6 24.78 3.96 6.30
CA LYS A 6 24.82 2.70 7.05
C LYS A 6 23.41 2.06 7.12
N PHE A 7 22.38 2.88 7.33
CA PHE A 7 20.99 2.44 7.39
C PHE A 7 20.48 1.94 6.01
N LEU A 8 20.79 2.65 4.93
CA LEU A 8 20.49 2.21 3.56
C LEU A 8 21.26 0.94 3.17
N GLY A 9 22.53 0.86 3.53
CA GLY A 9 23.36 -0.33 3.31
C GLY A 9 22.80 -1.57 4.03
N SER A 10 22.37 -1.43 5.28
CA SER A 10 21.79 -2.55 6.04
C SER A 10 20.48 -3.06 5.46
N ARG A 11 19.62 -2.15 4.94
CA ARG A 11 18.35 -2.53 4.27
C ARG A 11 18.60 -3.25 2.95
N THR A 12 19.55 -2.79 2.16
CA THR A 12 19.92 -3.46 0.90
C THR A 12 20.44 -4.86 1.19
N LEU A 13 21.32 -5.02 2.19
CA LEU A 13 21.81 -6.32 2.61
C LEU A 13 20.68 -7.24 3.09
N LEU A 14 19.75 -6.71 3.88
CA LEU A 14 18.58 -7.46 4.33
C LEU A 14 17.69 -7.89 3.17
N THR A 15 17.46 -7.00 2.20
CA THR A 15 16.69 -7.31 0.99
C THR A 15 17.35 -8.44 0.20
N VAL A 16 18.65 -8.36 -0.05
CA VAL A 16 19.42 -9.40 -0.75
C VAL A 16 19.34 -10.71 0.02
N PHE A 17 19.53 -10.68 1.34
CA PHE A 17 19.43 -11.87 2.19
C PHE A 17 18.04 -12.52 2.10
N LEU A 18 16.95 -11.75 2.34
CA LEU A 18 15.59 -12.28 2.31
C LEU A 18 15.20 -12.80 0.92
N THR A 19 15.62 -12.11 -0.15
CA THR A 19 15.39 -12.56 -1.53
C THR A 19 16.17 -13.85 -1.83
N SER A 20 17.41 -13.97 -1.35
CA SER A 20 18.21 -15.18 -1.52
C SER A 20 17.60 -16.37 -0.78
N VAL A 21 17.14 -16.16 0.46
CA VAL A 21 16.41 -17.19 1.23
C VAL A 21 15.13 -17.60 0.49
N PHE A 22 14.36 -16.63 -0.01
CA PHE A 22 13.16 -16.92 -0.79
C PHE A 22 13.46 -17.77 -2.03
N LEU A 23 14.45 -17.36 -2.85
CA LEU A 23 14.84 -18.11 -4.06
C LEU A 23 15.36 -19.50 -3.75
N TYR A 24 16.11 -19.67 -2.65
CA TYR A 24 16.55 -20.98 -2.20
C TYR A 24 15.39 -21.91 -1.84
N LEU A 25 14.38 -21.40 -1.12
CA LEU A 25 13.23 -22.18 -0.67
C LEU A 25 12.29 -22.57 -1.82
N VAL A 26 12.13 -21.71 -2.82
CA VAL A 26 11.13 -21.87 -3.91
C VAL A 26 11.65 -22.76 -5.05
N GLU A 27 12.94 -23.08 -5.09
CA GLU A 27 13.57 -23.86 -6.15
C GLU A 27 13.32 -23.23 -7.54
N PRO A 28 14.15 -22.28 -8.00
CA PRO A 28 13.91 -21.45 -9.19
C PRO A 28 13.56 -22.22 -10.47
N LEU A 29 14.13 -23.41 -10.66
CA LEU A 29 13.83 -24.26 -11.83
C LEU A 29 12.39 -24.75 -11.83
N LYS A 30 11.85 -25.15 -10.68
CA LYS A 30 10.44 -25.56 -10.55
C LYS A 30 9.50 -24.38 -10.75
N LEU A 31 9.88 -23.20 -10.26
CA LEU A 31 9.14 -21.96 -10.46
C LEU A 31 9.05 -21.62 -11.95
N ILE A 32 10.15 -21.66 -12.70
CA ILE A 32 10.15 -21.41 -14.15
C ILE A 32 9.25 -22.39 -14.89
N LEU A 33 9.31 -23.68 -14.54
CA LEU A 33 8.45 -24.71 -15.14
C LEU A 33 6.97 -24.43 -14.87
N GLN A 34 6.59 -24.02 -13.67
CA GLN A 34 5.19 -23.68 -13.36
C GLN A 34 4.73 -22.41 -14.08
N ILE A 35 5.58 -21.40 -14.19
CA ILE A 35 5.27 -20.20 -14.98
C ILE A 35 5.01 -20.57 -16.44
N SER A 36 5.80 -21.48 -17.03
CA SER A 36 5.61 -21.90 -18.42
C SER A 36 4.30 -22.65 -18.67
N GLN A 37 3.70 -23.24 -17.63
CA GLN A 37 2.42 -23.94 -17.70
C GLN A 37 1.21 -23.04 -17.39
N THR A 38 1.44 -21.78 -17.03
CA THR A 38 0.39 -20.83 -16.69
C THR A 38 -0.51 -20.56 -17.91
N ASN A 39 -1.83 -20.59 -17.72
CA ASN A 39 -2.79 -20.24 -18.76
C ASN A 39 -2.69 -18.74 -19.09
N PRO A 40 -2.23 -18.35 -20.29
CA PRO A 40 -1.94 -16.98 -20.61
C PRO A 40 -3.19 -16.07 -20.64
N LEU A 41 -4.34 -16.63 -21.02
CA LEU A 41 -5.59 -15.87 -21.06
C LEU A 41 -6.06 -15.48 -19.66
N MET A 42 -6.05 -16.43 -18.73
CA MET A 42 -6.43 -16.19 -17.32
C MET A 42 -5.42 -15.29 -16.63
N TYR A 43 -4.11 -15.42 -16.92
CA TYR A 43 -3.09 -14.51 -16.44
C TYR A 43 -3.33 -13.07 -16.93
N LEU A 44 -3.63 -12.90 -18.21
CA LEU A 44 -3.93 -11.59 -18.79
C LEU A 44 -5.22 -11.00 -18.19
N LEU A 45 -6.25 -11.81 -17.96
CA LEU A 45 -7.46 -11.37 -17.28
C LEU A 45 -7.17 -10.88 -15.85
N SER A 46 -6.37 -11.63 -15.10
CA SER A 46 -5.93 -11.23 -13.76
C SER A 46 -5.19 -9.89 -13.81
N LEU A 47 -4.28 -9.71 -14.75
CA LEU A 47 -3.53 -8.47 -14.96
C LEU A 47 -4.46 -7.31 -15.33
N CYS A 48 -5.43 -7.52 -16.22
CA CYS A 48 -6.42 -6.49 -16.57
C CYS A 48 -7.24 -6.04 -15.35
N ILE A 49 -7.69 -6.98 -14.52
CA ILE A 49 -8.40 -6.68 -13.26
C ILE A 49 -7.49 -5.87 -12.34
N PHE A 50 -6.24 -6.30 -12.15
CA PHE A 50 -5.26 -5.58 -11.32
C PHE A 50 -5.04 -4.13 -11.82
N LEU A 51 -4.96 -3.92 -13.13
CA LEU A 51 -4.76 -2.59 -13.70
C LEU A 51 -5.92 -1.63 -13.45
N THR A 52 -7.16 -2.13 -13.26
CA THR A 52 -8.30 -1.27 -12.91
C THR A 52 -8.19 -0.63 -11.53
N VAL A 53 -7.34 -1.17 -10.65
CA VAL A 53 -7.07 -0.63 -9.31
C VAL A 53 -6.47 0.79 -9.39
N TYR A 54 -5.66 1.08 -10.40
CA TYR A 54 -4.97 2.37 -10.52
C TYR A 54 -5.88 3.55 -10.88
N PRO A 55 -6.73 3.47 -11.91
CA PRO A 55 -7.69 4.55 -12.18
C PRO A 55 -8.69 4.73 -11.03
N LEU A 56 -9.07 3.68 -10.31
CA LEU A 56 -9.90 3.81 -9.10
C LEU A 56 -9.16 4.56 -7.99
N THR A 57 -7.89 4.25 -7.78
CA THR A 57 -7.07 4.97 -6.79
C THR A 57 -6.87 6.43 -7.20
N ALA A 58 -6.72 6.72 -8.50
CA ALA A 58 -6.63 8.08 -9.02
C ALA A 58 -7.95 8.85 -8.83
N LEU A 59 -9.08 8.21 -9.09
CA LEU A 59 -10.40 8.79 -8.83
C LEU A 59 -10.59 9.09 -7.34
N ARG A 60 -10.20 8.17 -6.45
CA ARG A 60 -10.20 8.37 -5.01
C ARG A 60 -9.37 9.58 -4.61
N TRP A 61 -8.13 9.67 -5.11
CA TRP A 61 -7.25 10.80 -4.83
C TRP A 61 -7.81 12.13 -5.32
N LYS A 62 -8.36 12.17 -6.53
CA LYS A 62 -9.06 13.34 -7.06
C LYS A 62 -10.21 13.80 -6.16
N ILE A 63 -11.01 12.85 -5.63
CA ILE A 63 -12.11 13.19 -4.70
C ILE A 63 -11.54 13.73 -3.39
N MET A 64 -10.50 13.11 -2.85
CA MET A 64 -9.88 13.54 -1.59
C MET A 64 -9.30 14.96 -1.68
N THR A 65 -8.70 15.31 -2.80
CA THR A 65 -8.07 16.62 -2.98
C THR A 65 -9.01 17.70 -3.49
N SER A 66 -10.25 17.39 -3.89
CA SER A 66 -11.14 18.27 -4.66
C SER A 66 -11.48 19.59 -3.97
N ASN A 67 -11.48 19.64 -2.64
CA ASN A 67 -11.75 20.86 -1.86
C ASN A 67 -10.51 21.73 -1.66
N LEU A 68 -9.31 21.18 -1.89
CA LEU A 68 -8.04 21.90 -1.78
C LEU A 68 -7.49 22.27 -3.15
N VAL A 69 -7.60 21.35 -4.12
CA VAL A 69 -6.99 21.45 -5.46
C VAL A 69 -7.94 20.91 -6.51
N LYS A 70 -8.13 21.65 -7.58
CA LYS A 70 -8.88 21.17 -8.75
C LYS A 70 -7.92 20.52 -9.75
N ILE A 71 -7.84 19.19 -9.72
CA ILE A 71 -7.06 18.41 -10.69
C ILE A 71 -7.97 17.55 -11.58
N SER A 72 -7.56 17.35 -12.82
CA SER A 72 -8.20 16.40 -13.73
C SER A 72 -7.91 14.96 -13.31
N LEU A 73 -8.70 14.00 -13.81
CA LEU A 73 -8.43 12.58 -13.58
C LEU A 73 -7.07 12.16 -14.17
N GLN A 74 -6.70 12.71 -15.33
CA GLN A 74 -5.43 12.41 -15.99
C GLN A 74 -4.24 12.87 -15.13
N GLU A 75 -4.29 14.09 -14.58
CA GLU A 75 -3.27 14.59 -13.64
C GLU A 75 -3.18 13.73 -12.38
N SER A 76 -4.33 13.29 -11.86
CA SER A 76 -4.37 12.39 -10.71
C SER A 76 -3.73 11.03 -11.02
N VAL A 77 -4.00 10.42 -12.17
CA VAL A 77 -3.34 9.18 -12.63
C VAL A 77 -1.83 9.40 -12.73
N LYS A 78 -1.40 10.49 -13.35
CA LYS A 78 -0.02 10.84 -13.59
C LYS A 78 0.77 11.00 -12.28
N THR A 79 0.24 11.79 -11.35
CA THR A 79 0.86 11.99 -10.03
C THR A 79 0.96 10.70 -9.23
N LEU A 80 -0.04 9.81 -9.33
CA LEU A 80 0.01 8.49 -8.69
C LEU A 80 1.03 7.56 -9.33
N CYS A 81 1.14 7.52 -10.67
CA CYS A 81 2.14 6.70 -11.34
C CYS A 81 3.56 7.13 -10.94
N ILE A 82 3.82 8.44 -10.86
CA ILE A 82 5.09 8.97 -10.37
C ILE A 82 5.34 8.56 -8.92
N SER A 83 4.35 8.76 -8.04
CA SER A 83 4.44 8.42 -6.61
C SER A 83 4.74 6.93 -6.43
N TYR A 84 4.00 6.05 -7.08
CA TYR A 84 4.19 4.61 -6.97
C TYR A 84 5.53 4.15 -7.55
N GLY A 85 5.97 4.73 -8.66
CA GLY A 85 7.30 4.46 -9.21
C GLY A 85 8.41 4.88 -8.24
N LEU A 86 8.29 6.06 -7.66
CA LEU A 86 9.25 6.55 -6.67
C LEU A 86 9.24 5.71 -5.39
N ASN A 87 8.08 5.23 -4.93
CA ASN A 87 7.97 4.35 -3.77
C ASN A 87 8.68 2.99 -3.99
N LYS A 88 8.94 2.58 -5.27
CA LYS A 88 9.71 1.38 -5.57
C LYS A 88 11.23 1.62 -5.55
N ILE A 89 11.65 2.87 -5.78
CA ILE A 89 13.06 3.25 -5.91
C ILE A 89 13.57 3.91 -4.62
N LEU A 90 12.73 4.77 -4.02
CA LEU A 90 13.09 5.56 -2.84
C LEU A 90 12.68 4.83 -1.55
N PRO A 91 13.43 5.00 -0.46
CA PRO A 91 13.05 4.45 0.85
C PRO A 91 11.86 5.20 1.46
N LEU A 92 11.24 4.58 2.47
CA LEU A 92 10.23 5.21 3.35
C LEU A 92 8.95 5.71 2.65
N ASN A 93 8.60 5.15 1.47
CA ASN A 93 7.45 5.61 0.69
C ASN A 93 7.49 7.12 0.37
N SER A 94 8.69 7.67 0.17
CA SER A 94 8.89 9.11 -0.11
C SER A 94 8.22 9.58 -1.42
N GLY A 95 7.81 8.68 -2.31
CA GLY A 95 6.98 9.01 -3.46
C GLY A 95 5.62 9.64 -3.08
N ASP A 96 5.07 9.31 -1.92
CA ASP A 96 3.84 9.92 -1.42
C ASP A 96 4.05 11.39 -1.03
N ILE A 97 5.22 11.71 -0.49
CA ILE A 97 5.64 13.10 -0.20
C ILE A 97 5.86 13.86 -1.52
N VAL A 98 6.48 13.21 -2.51
CA VAL A 98 6.67 13.82 -3.84
C VAL A 98 5.33 14.09 -4.51
N ARG A 99 4.34 13.18 -4.38
CA ARG A 99 2.98 13.39 -4.89
C ARG A 99 2.34 14.65 -4.30
N SER A 100 2.49 14.90 -3.00
CA SER A 100 1.98 16.13 -2.40
C SER A 100 2.69 17.36 -2.94
N LYS A 101 4.01 17.30 -3.13
CA LYS A 101 4.80 18.40 -3.71
C LYS A 101 4.46 18.71 -5.16
N ILE A 102 4.18 17.70 -5.99
CA ILE A 102 3.74 17.93 -7.37
C ILE A 102 2.44 18.72 -7.39
N LEU A 103 1.54 18.46 -6.42
CA LEU A 103 0.28 19.21 -6.31
C LEU A 103 0.47 20.65 -5.82
N GLU A 104 1.59 20.98 -5.18
CA GLU A 104 1.89 22.38 -4.78
C GLU A 104 1.93 23.35 -5.97
N ASN A 105 2.31 22.85 -7.15
CA ASN A 105 2.29 23.67 -8.37
C ASN A 105 0.88 24.14 -8.77
N TYR A 106 -0.15 23.54 -8.17
CA TYR A 106 -1.56 23.84 -8.41
C TYR A 106 -2.25 24.52 -7.21
N VAL A 107 -1.51 24.82 -6.13
CA VAL A 107 -2.06 25.32 -4.86
C VAL A 107 -1.21 26.45 -4.31
N GLU A 108 -1.83 27.35 -3.54
CA GLU A 108 -1.13 28.30 -2.68
C GLU A 108 -0.28 27.56 -1.63
N VAL A 109 0.94 28.03 -1.39
CA VAL A 109 1.98 27.39 -0.52
C VAL A 109 1.46 27.07 0.90
N GLU A 110 0.42 27.75 1.35
CA GLU A 110 -0.15 27.60 2.70
C GLU A 110 -0.89 26.24 2.91
N LYS A 111 -1.26 25.51 1.85
CA LYS A 111 -2.07 24.27 1.94
C LYS A 111 -1.27 22.96 1.87
N HIS A 112 0.03 23.06 1.86
CA HIS A 112 0.91 21.88 1.75
C HIS A 112 0.68 20.84 2.88
N GLY A 113 0.59 21.31 4.12
CA GLY A 113 0.33 20.46 5.28
C GLY A 113 -1.01 19.72 5.20
N GLU A 114 -2.06 20.37 4.65
CA GLU A 114 -3.37 19.75 4.47
C GLU A 114 -3.32 18.62 3.42
N ILE A 115 -2.57 18.79 2.33
CA ILE A 115 -2.39 17.75 1.31
C ILE A 115 -1.62 16.55 1.88
N LEU A 116 -0.59 16.78 2.67
CA LEU A 116 0.12 15.72 3.40
C LEU A 116 -0.81 14.99 4.37
N GLY A 117 -1.71 15.73 5.03
CA GLY A 117 -2.76 15.17 5.88
C GLY A 117 -3.67 14.21 5.11
N LEU A 118 -4.09 14.58 3.90
CA LEU A 118 -4.89 13.70 3.03
C LEU A 118 -4.13 12.42 2.64
N VAL A 119 -2.82 12.50 2.42
CA VAL A 119 -1.99 11.28 2.20
C VAL A 119 -2.01 10.38 3.44
N GLY A 120 -1.89 10.97 4.64
CA GLY A 120 -2.01 10.23 5.89
C GLY A 120 -3.38 9.58 6.06
N LEU A 121 -4.47 10.32 5.77
CA LEU A 121 -5.83 9.81 5.79
C LEU A 121 -6.02 8.64 4.81
N GLU A 122 -5.50 8.76 3.60
CA GLU A 122 -5.52 7.68 2.60
C GLU A 122 -4.90 6.40 3.17
N ARG A 123 -3.74 6.50 3.83
CA ARG A 123 -3.07 5.35 4.46
C ARG A 123 -3.87 4.75 5.61
N LEU A 124 -4.48 5.58 6.45
CA LEU A 124 -5.33 5.12 7.55
C LEU A 124 -6.55 4.36 7.02
N ILE A 125 -7.21 4.86 5.99
CA ILE A 125 -8.35 4.19 5.34
C ILE A 125 -7.90 2.85 4.73
N ASP A 126 -6.78 2.83 4.00
CA ASP A 126 -6.24 1.60 3.41
C ASP A 126 -5.94 0.53 4.47
N VAL A 127 -5.21 0.89 5.54
CA VAL A 127 -4.87 -0.04 6.62
C VAL A 127 -6.12 -0.57 7.33
N SER A 128 -7.12 0.26 7.54
CA SER A 128 -8.37 -0.15 8.21
C SER A 128 -9.17 -1.14 7.36
N VAL A 129 -9.28 -0.88 6.07
CA VAL A 129 -9.94 -1.81 5.13
C VAL A 129 -9.15 -3.12 5.02
N LEU A 130 -7.81 -3.05 4.97
CA LEU A 130 -6.95 -4.24 4.99
C LEU A 130 -7.17 -5.10 6.24
N ILE A 131 -7.22 -4.48 7.43
CA ILE A 131 -7.45 -5.20 8.68
C ILE A 131 -8.85 -5.84 8.67
N THR A 132 -9.86 -5.15 8.14
CA THR A 132 -11.20 -5.71 7.98
C THR A 132 -11.18 -6.95 7.06
N PHE A 133 -10.54 -6.86 5.90
CA PHE A 133 -10.40 -7.99 4.98
C PHE A 133 -9.48 -9.10 5.51
N LEU A 134 -8.54 -8.81 6.38
CA LEU A 134 -7.69 -9.82 7.02
C LEU A 134 -8.45 -10.58 8.11
N SER A 135 -9.32 -9.92 8.85
CA SER A 135 -10.08 -10.52 9.96
C SER A 135 -11.17 -11.47 9.46
N LEU A 136 -11.83 -11.17 8.35
CA LEU A 136 -12.88 -12.02 7.78
C LEU A 136 -12.40 -13.44 7.40
N PRO A 137 -11.32 -13.63 6.63
CA PRO A 137 -10.77 -14.96 6.35
C PRO A 137 -10.37 -15.71 7.61
N MET A 138 -9.82 -15.03 8.59
CA MET A 138 -9.43 -15.67 9.85
C MET A 138 -10.65 -16.21 10.60
N LEU A 139 -11.80 -15.53 10.56
CA LEU A 139 -13.03 -16.05 11.13
C LEU A 139 -13.50 -17.33 10.42
N PHE A 140 -13.37 -17.41 9.09
CA PHE A 140 -13.77 -18.58 8.32
C PHE A 140 -12.77 -19.75 8.40
N LEU A 141 -11.47 -19.48 8.45
CA LEU A 141 -10.43 -20.50 8.51
C LEU A 141 -10.21 -21.04 9.94
N ALA A 142 -10.55 -20.27 10.96
CA ALA A 142 -10.29 -20.60 12.36
C ALA A 142 -11.41 -21.43 13.03
N THR A 143 -12.42 -21.88 12.30
CA THR A 143 -13.48 -22.74 12.84
C THR A 143 -12.97 -24.05 13.42
N GLN A 144 -11.68 -24.36 13.26
CA GLN A 144 -11.03 -25.57 13.82
C GLN A 144 -10.17 -25.31 15.07
N SER A 145 -9.91 -24.06 15.48
CA SER A 145 -9.14 -23.75 16.71
C SER A 145 -9.60 -22.43 17.36
N LEU A 146 -10.48 -22.53 18.33
CA LEU A 146 -11.10 -21.41 19.04
C LEU A 146 -10.13 -20.48 19.80
N GLY A 147 -8.90 -20.91 20.11
CA GLY A 147 -8.00 -20.17 20.98
C GLY A 147 -7.43 -18.86 20.40
N MET A 148 -7.27 -18.74 19.10
CA MET A 148 -6.72 -17.53 18.44
C MET A 148 -7.78 -16.49 18.06
N LEU A 149 -9.03 -16.90 17.91
CA LEU A 149 -10.15 -16.06 17.44
C LEU A 149 -10.52 -14.93 18.38
N GLN A 150 -10.38 -15.15 19.70
CA GLN A 150 -10.73 -14.13 20.68
C GLN A 150 -9.88 -12.86 20.62
N TRP A 151 -8.71 -12.89 19.96
CA TRP A 151 -7.83 -11.74 19.81
C TRP A 151 -8.06 -10.94 18.52
N LEU A 152 -8.84 -11.47 17.57
CA LEU A 152 -9.12 -10.79 16.29
C LEU A 152 -10.02 -9.58 16.41
N TRP A 153 -10.80 -9.49 17.50
CA TRP A 153 -11.62 -8.31 17.79
C TRP A 153 -10.81 -7.07 18.11
N LEU A 154 -9.61 -7.22 18.67
CA LEU A 154 -8.77 -6.09 19.06
C LEU A 154 -8.36 -5.21 17.88
N PRO A 155 -7.79 -5.73 16.76
CA PRO A 155 -7.45 -4.90 15.61
C PRO A 155 -8.70 -4.32 14.91
N ILE A 156 -9.80 -5.04 14.84
CA ILE A 156 -11.07 -4.52 14.29
C ILE A 156 -11.59 -3.37 15.16
N LEU A 157 -11.63 -3.57 16.47
CA LEU A 157 -12.07 -2.56 17.42
C LEU A 157 -11.14 -1.34 17.39
N ALA A 158 -9.82 -1.54 17.34
CA ALA A 158 -8.84 -0.46 17.28
C ALA A 158 -9.00 0.37 16.02
N THR A 159 -9.19 -0.25 14.85
CA THR A 159 -9.35 0.46 13.58
C THR A 159 -10.69 1.15 13.46
N THR A 160 -11.78 0.52 13.87
CA THR A 160 -13.11 1.16 13.88
C THR A 160 -13.15 2.32 14.86
N SER A 161 -12.51 2.17 16.03
CA SER A 161 -12.38 3.25 17.02
C SER A 161 -11.53 4.41 16.50
N ALA A 162 -10.41 4.13 15.83
CA ALA A 162 -9.56 5.15 15.24
C ALA A 162 -10.32 5.91 14.13
N PHE A 163 -11.10 5.22 13.29
CA PHE A 163 -11.98 5.84 12.31
C PHE A 163 -13.03 6.73 12.95
N TYR A 164 -13.69 6.23 13.97
CA TYR A 164 -14.70 6.99 14.70
C TYR A 164 -14.09 8.25 15.32
N LEU A 165 -12.94 8.13 15.98
CA LEU A 165 -12.25 9.26 16.60
C LEU A 165 -11.83 10.31 15.56
N ILE A 166 -11.26 9.92 14.44
CA ILE A 166 -10.82 10.85 13.41
C ILE A 166 -12.02 11.53 12.75
N TYR A 167 -13.06 10.79 12.44
CA TYR A 167 -14.20 11.30 11.70
C TYR A 167 -15.17 12.13 12.57
N PHE A 168 -15.53 11.63 13.77
CA PHE A 168 -16.52 12.26 14.62
C PHE A 168 -15.94 13.13 15.72
N GLN A 169 -14.68 12.95 16.08
CA GLN A 169 -14.00 13.63 17.18
C GLN A 169 -12.75 14.40 16.73
N SER A 170 -12.72 14.85 15.47
CA SER A 170 -11.59 15.65 14.96
C SER A 170 -11.30 16.89 15.82
N ALA A 171 -12.34 17.48 16.41
CA ALA A 171 -12.22 18.58 17.39
C ALA A 171 -11.46 18.12 18.65
N MET A 172 -11.73 16.91 19.18
CA MET A 172 -11.00 16.38 20.33
C MET A 172 -9.55 16.05 20.00
N VAL A 173 -9.28 15.50 18.80
CA VAL A 173 -7.92 15.25 18.32
C VAL A 173 -7.17 16.57 18.21
N LYS A 174 -7.80 17.61 17.67
CA LYS A 174 -7.23 18.97 17.59
C LYS A 174 -6.90 19.52 18.98
N LEU A 175 -7.85 19.45 19.92
CA LEU A 175 -7.64 19.87 21.32
C LEU A 175 -6.52 19.10 22.00
N PHE A 176 -6.39 17.80 21.73
CA PHE A 176 -5.30 16.98 22.27
C PHE A 176 -3.94 17.41 21.70
N ILE A 177 -3.85 17.65 20.40
CA ILE A 177 -2.63 18.15 19.74
C ILE A 177 -2.26 19.54 20.28
N GLU A 178 -3.24 20.43 20.48
CA GLU A 178 -3.01 21.78 21.04
C GLU A 178 -2.44 21.74 22.45
N LYS A 179 -2.80 20.73 23.25
CA LYS A 179 -2.30 20.52 24.62
C LYS A 179 -0.89 19.89 24.68
N LEU A 180 -0.34 19.43 23.57
CA LEU A 180 1.04 18.93 23.56
C LEU A 180 2.03 20.03 23.97
N PRO A 181 3.07 19.71 24.76
CA PRO A 181 4.00 20.70 25.26
C PRO A 181 4.71 21.46 24.12
N ASN A 182 4.84 22.78 24.29
CA ASN A 182 5.46 23.67 23.29
C ASN A 182 6.99 23.60 23.32
N LEU A 183 7.59 22.41 23.37
CA LEU A 183 9.02 22.22 23.19
C LEU A 183 9.38 22.49 21.72
N LYS A 184 10.49 23.19 21.49
CA LYS A 184 10.93 23.66 20.16
C LYS A 184 10.96 22.52 19.11
N LEU A 185 11.32 21.31 19.54
CA LEU A 185 11.30 20.09 18.71
C LEU A 185 9.89 19.65 18.32
N PHE A 186 8.87 19.95 19.14
CA PHE A 186 7.49 19.55 18.93
C PHE A 186 6.65 20.58 18.18
N LEU A 187 7.11 21.83 18.06
CA LEU A 187 6.34 22.90 17.41
C LEU A 187 6.13 22.63 15.92
N ASP A 188 7.16 22.16 15.23
CA ASP A 188 7.07 21.83 13.80
C ASP A 188 6.17 20.61 13.57
N TYR A 189 6.29 19.57 14.41
CA TYR A 189 5.41 18.41 14.38
C TYR A 189 3.96 18.74 14.72
N LYS A 190 3.75 19.64 15.70
CA LYS A 190 2.42 20.12 16.09
C LYS A 190 1.71 20.81 14.94
N LYS A 191 2.42 21.69 14.21
CA LYS A 191 1.88 22.34 13.00
C LYS A 191 1.48 21.31 11.94
N ILE A 192 2.38 20.37 11.61
CA ILE A 192 2.11 19.28 10.64
C ILE A 192 0.89 18.46 11.05
N LEU A 193 0.77 18.12 12.34
CA LEU A 193 -0.39 17.36 12.85
C LEU A 193 -1.68 18.15 12.77
N LEU A 194 -1.66 19.44 13.08
CA LEU A 194 -2.84 20.31 12.96
C LEU A 194 -3.26 20.47 11.50
N ASP A 195 -2.32 20.70 10.61
CA ASP A 195 -2.56 20.76 9.17
C ASP A 195 -3.13 19.44 8.63
N ALA A 196 -2.63 18.30 9.12
CA ALA A 196 -3.16 16.99 8.78
C ALA A 196 -4.64 16.83 9.22
N VAL A 197 -4.98 17.25 10.43
CA VAL A 197 -6.37 17.25 10.92
C VAL A 197 -7.26 18.19 10.09
N ASN A 198 -6.75 19.35 9.69
CA ASN A 198 -7.47 20.26 8.80
C ASN A 198 -7.71 19.61 7.43
N GLY A 199 -6.73 18.91 6.88
CA GLY A 199 -6.89 18.10 5.66
C GLY A 199 -7.98 17.03 5.80
N PHE A 200 -8.07 16.35 6.95
CA PHE A 200 -9.15 15.39 7.23
C PHE A 200 -10.53 16.06 7.25
N ASN A 201 -10.63 17.24 7.86
CA ASN A 201 -11.88 17.98 7.96
C ASN A 201 -12.27 18.67 6.63
N SER A 202 -11.40 18.70 5.64
CA SER A 202 -11.71 19.28 4.33
C SER A 202 -12.73 18.46 3.54
N LEU A 203 -12.90 17.17 3.86
CA LEU A 203 -13.82 16.27 3.18
C LEU A 203 -15.23 16.36 3.79
N ASP A 204 -16.24 16.42 2.95
CA ASP A 204 -17.63 16.27 3.36
C ASP A 204 -18.04 14.79 3.55
N LYS A 205 -19.21 14.54 4.14
CA LYS A 205 -19.71 13.18 4.41
C LYS A 205 -19.86 12.34 3.15
N LEU A 206 -20.26 12.94 2.04
CA LEU A 206 -20.46 12.25 0.76
C LEU A 206 -19.12 11.88 0.15
N GLN A 207 -18.12 12.77 0.23
CA GLN A 207 -16.75 12.50 -0.21
C GLN A 207 -16.13 11.36 0.60
N TYR A 208 -16.29 11.35 1.95
CA TYR A 208 -15.86 10.24 2.79
C TYR A 208 -16.50 8.92 2.37
N SER A 209 -17.81 8.89 2.18
CA SER A 209 -18.51 7.69 1.74
C SER A 209 -17.98 7.18 0.39
N LYS A 210 -17.78 8.07 -0.59
CA LYS A 210 -17.20 7.72 -1.89
C LYS A 210 -15.77 7.18 -1.75
N VAL A 211 -14.92 7.82 -0.95
CA VAL A 211 -13.53 7.40 -0.71
C VAL A 211 -13.49 5.99 -0.09
N ILE A 212 -14.31 5.75 0.94
CA ILE A 212 -14.40 4.45 1.59
C ILE A 212 -14.89 3.38 0.59
N SER A 213 -15.97 3.66 -0.15
CA SER A 213 -16.54 2.71 -1.13
C SER A 213 -15.54 2.36 -2.24
N ILE A 214 -14.81 3.36 -2.76
CA ILE A 214 -13.76 3.13 -3.76
C ILE A 214 -12.62 2.30 -3.15
N THR A 215 -12.27 2.53 -1.89
CA THR A 215 -11.21 1.75 -1.22
C THR A 215 -11.63 0.29 -1.07
N PHE A 216 -12.87 0.00 -0.64
CA PHE A 216 -13.37 -1.36 -0.58
C PHE A 216 -13.38 -2.03 -1.96
N LEU A 217 -13.91 -1.34 -2.98
CA LEU A 217 -13.94 -1.86 -4.34
C LEU A 217 -12.53 -2.17 -4.86
N ARG A 218 -11.57 -1.28 -4.63
CA ARG A 218 -10.17 -1.47 -5.02
C ARG A 218 -9.58 -2.73 -4.40
N TRP A 219 -9.79 -2.95 -3.10
CA TRP A 219 -9.26 -4.13 -2.42
C TRP A 219 -9.95 -5.42 -2.86
N ILE A 220 -11.27 -5.38 -3.12
CA ILE A 220 -11.99 -6.53 -3.70
C ILE A 220 -11.41 -6.89 -5.07
N LEU A 221 -11.14 -5.91 -5.94
CA LEU A 221 -10.54 -6.16 -7.25
C LEU A 221 -9.11 -6.70 -7.15
N ASP A 222 -8.31 -6.23 -6.20
CA ASP A 222 -6.96 -6.74 -5.96
C ASP A 222 -6.99 -8.20 -5.49
N ILE A 223 -7.89 -8.54 -4.55
CA ILE A 223 -8.14 -9.92 -4.10
C ILE A 223 -8.62 -10.79 -5.28
N PHE A 224 -9.54 -10.28 -6.09
CA PHE A 224 -10.10 -11.00 -7.23
C PHE A 224 -9.06 -11.23 -8.32
N SER A 225 -8.16 -10.27 -8.54
CA SER A 225 -7.00 -10.45 -9.41
C SER A 225 -6.13 -11.62 -8.96
N LEU A 226 -5.78 -11.70 -7.68
CA LEU A 226 -5.00 -12.84 -7.14
C LEU A 226 -5.77 -14.16 -7.25
N TYR A 227 -7.09 -14.15 -7.01
CA TYR A 227 -7.94 -15.33 -7.17
C TYR A 227 -7.86 -15.89 -8.60
N ILE A 228 -8.02 -15.02 -9.62
CA ILE A 228 -7.91 -15.43 -11.03
C ILE A 228 -6.49 -15.84 -11.40
N LEU A 229 -5.47 -15.16 -10.84
CA LEU A 229 -4.07 -15.55 -11.02
C LEU A 229 -3.81 -16.99 -10.55
N ALA A 230 -4.32 -17.38 -9.40
CA ALA A 230 -4.16 -18.72 -8.88
C ALA A 230 -4.83 -19.78 -9.79
N ILE A 231 -5.99 -19.45 -10.37
CA ILE A 231 -6.65 -20.30 -11.39
C ILE A 231 -5.75 -20.42 -12.62
N SER A 232 -5.08 -19.35 -13.06
CA SER A 232 -4.21 -19.38 -14.24
C SER A 232 -3.02 -20.34 -14.10
N ILE A 233 -2.58 -20.58 -12.88
CA ILE A 233 -1.47 -21.50 -12.57
C ILE A 233 -1.96 -22.95 -12.39
N GLY A 234 -3.28 -23.19 -12.43
CA GLY A 234 -3.87 -24.52 -12.19
C GLY A 234 -4.01 -24.88 -10.71
N HIS A 235 -3.78 -23.94 -9.80
CA HIS A 235 -3.88 -24.10 -8.36
C HIS A 235 -4.89 -23.10 -7.75
N PRO A 236 -6.20 -23.30 -7.94
CA PRO A 236 -7.22 -22.36 -7.50
C PRO A 236 -7.20 -22.19 -5.98
N LEU A 237 -7.16 -20.95 -5.53
CA LEU A 237 -7.37 -20.58 -4.13
C LEU A 237 -8.87 -20.40 -3.89
N ASN A 238 -9.33 -20.60 -2.66
CA ASN A 238 -10.64 -20.05 -2.31
C ASN A 238 -10.53 -18.52 -2.11
N PHE A 239 -11.65 -17.81 -2.20
CA PHE A 239 -11.68 -16.36 -2.10
C PHE A 239 -11.06 -15.85 -0.78
N TRP A 240 -11.32 -16.53 0.32
CA TRP A 240 -10.82 -16.14 1.64
C TRP A 240 -9.31 -16.32 1.77
N THR A 241 -8.75 -17.36 1.17
CA THR A 241 -7.31 -17.55 1.09
C THR A 241 -6.64 -16.47 0.24
N ALA A 242 -7.26 -16.11 -0.90
CA ALA A 242 -6.77 -15.00 -1.72
C ALA A 242 -6.84 -13.67 -0.96
N ALA A 243 -7.91 -13.41 -0.20
CA ALA A 243 -8.05 -12.23 0.64
C ALA A 243 -6.97 -12.20 1.74
N LEU A 244 -6.80 -13.30 2.47
CA LEU A 244 -5.76 -13.44 3.50
C LEU A 244 -4.37 -13.13 2.92
N LEU A 245 -4.03 -13.74 1.79
CA LEU A 245 -2.74 -13.58 1.15
C LEU A 245 -2.50 -12.14 0.67
N THR A 246 -3.47 -11.55 -0.06
CA THR A 246 -3.37 -10.17 -0.55
C THR A 246 -3.20 -9.18 0.60
N CYS A 247 -4.01 -9.31 1.65
CA CYS A 247 -3.98 -8.38 2.79
C CYS A 247 -2.70 -8.54 3.61
N ALA A 248 -2.28 -9.77 3.91
CA ALA A 248 -1.08 -10.03 4.68
C ALA A 248 0.18 -9.52 3.96
N MET A 249 0.34 -9.82 2.67
CA MET A 249 1.46 -9.33 1.87
C MET A 249 1.47 -7.81 1.76
N SER A 250 0.30 -7.18 1.63
CA SER A 250 0.18 -5.71 1.56
C SER A 250 0.56 -5.05 2.88
N LEU A 251 0.15 -5.62 4.02
CA LEU A 251 0.55 -5.14 5.34
C LEU A 251 2.06 -5.25 5.55
N VAL A 252 2.65 -6.41 5.22
CA VAL A 252 4.11 -6.61 5.31
C VAL A 252 4.85 -5.61 4.40
N SER A 253 4.33 -5.37 3.19
CA SER A 253 4.91 -4.40 2.25
C SER A 253 4.79 -2.95 2.74
N SER A 254 3.82 -2.64 3.59
CA SER A 254 3.62 -1.31 4.17
C SER A 254 4.64 -0.98 5.26
N ILE A 255 5.21 -2.01 5.91
CA ILE A 255 6.25 -1.82 6.91
C ILE A 255 7.57 -1.55 6.18
N PRO A 256 8.25 -0.43 6.42
CA PRO A 256 9.44 -0.04 5.67
C PRO A 256 10.71 -0.81 6.11
N ILE A 257 10.65 -2.14 6.19
CA ILE A 257 11.78 -3.02 6.52
C ILE A 257 12.73 -3.12 5.31
N THR A 258 12.16 -3.41 4.14
CA THR A 258 12.87 -3.51 2.86
C THR A 258 12.20 -2.59 1.84
N PRO A 259 12.92 -2.15 0.78
CA PRO A 259 12.31 -1.37 -0.29
C PRO A 259 11.11 -2.12 -0.89
N SER A 260 9.94 -1.49 -0.88
CA SER A 260 8.66 -2.11 -1.36
C SER A 260 8.30 -3.46 -0.74
N GLY A 261 8.85 -3.79 0.43
CA GLY A 261 8.64 -5.10 1.06
C GLY A 261 9.28 -6.27 0.31
N VAL A 262 10.23 -6.02 -0.62
CA VAL A 262 10.88 -7.07 -1.42
C VAL A 262 11.63 -8.05 -0.51
N GLY A 263 11.45 -9.32 -0.73
CA GLY A 263 11.93 -10.44 0.09
C GLY A 263 10.99 -10.75 1.26
N ALA A 264 10.58 -9.75 2.06
CA ALA A 264 9.73 -9.95 3.23
C ALA A 264 8.28 -10.35 2.86
N ALA A 265 7.69 -9.67 1.88
CA ALA A 265 6.33 -9.99 1.43
C ALA A 265 6.28 -11.33 0.69
N GLU A 266 7.30 -11.64 -0.11
CA GLU A 266 7.39 -12.91 -0.81
C GLU A 266 7.53 -14.08 0.16
N LEU A 267 8.39 -13.96 1.15
CA LEU A 267 8.54 -14.98 2.20
C LEU A 267 7.26 -15.15 3.01
N SER A 268 6.63 -14.06 3.43
CA SER A 268 5.38 -14.12 4.23
C SER A 268 4.25 -14.76 3.44
N GLY A 269 4.06 -14.37 2.18
CA GLY A 269 3.02 -14.92 1.31
C GLY A 269 3.25 -16.41 1.04
N THR A 270 4.49 -16.81 0.76
CA THR A 270 4.85 -18.22 0.57
C THR A 270 4.63 -19.03 1.85
N ALA A 271 5.04 -18.52 3.00
CA ALA A 271 4.82 -19.20 4.28
C ALA A 271 3.33 -19.41 4.59
N ILE A 272 2.47 -18.42 4.30
CA ILE A 272 1.02 -18.54 4.47
C ILE A 272 0.47 -19.67 3.58
N LEU A 273 0.82 -19.71 2.29
CA LEU A 273 0.33 -20.75 1.39
C LEU A 273 0.86 -22.14 1.76
N VAL A 274 2.12 -22.25 2.16
CA VAL A 274 2.70 -23.52 2.63
C VAL A 274 1.98 -24.01 3.90
N SER A 275 1.66 -23.12 4.83
CA SER A 275 0.90 -23.49 6.03
C SER A 275 -0.53 -23.97 5.72
N LEU A 276 -1.07 -23.58 4.56
CA LEU A 276 -2.36 -24.03 4.04
C LEU A 276 -2.25 -25.29 3.14
N GLY A 277 -1.06 -25.93 3.08
CA GLY A 277 -0.85 -27.21 2.39
C GLY A 277 -0.38 -27.12 0.94
N PHE A 278 -0.06 -25.90 0.43
CA PHE A 278 0.52 -25.76 -0.91
C PHE A 278 2.02 -26.12 -0.89
N SER A 279 2.52 -26.70 -1.98
CA SER A 279 3.97 -26.89 -2.12
C SER A 279 4.70 -25.55 -2.20
N THR A 280 5.93 -25.50 -1.72
CA THR A 280 6.73 -24.25 -1.69
C THR A 280 6.90 -23.66 -3.08
N SER A 281 7.04 -24.48 -4.12
CA SER A 281 7.20 -24.01 -5.50
C SER A 281 5.90 -23.40 -6.04
N VAL A 282 4.73 -24.00 -5.80
CA VAL A 282 3.41 -23.43 -6.17
C VAL A 282 3.17 -22.13 -5.44
N ALA A 283 3.38 -22.13 -4.13
CA ALA A 283 3.22 -20.94 -3.29
C ALA A 283 4.12 -19.80 -3.80
N GLY A 284 5.39 -20.07 -4.06
CA GLY A 284 6.32 -19.09 -4.59
C GLY A 284 5.93 -18.59 -5.98
N THR A 285 5.41 -19.46 -6.86
CA THR A 285 4.94 -19.06 -8.20
C THR A 285 3.77 -18.06 -8.11
N ILE A 286 2.76 -18.36 -7.29
CA ILE A 286 1.61 -17.45 -7.07
C ILE A 286 2.11 -16.09 -6.58
N VAL A 287 2.98 -16.09 -5.59
CA VAL A 287 3.50 -14.87 -4.97
C VAL A 287 4.36 -14.06 -5.96
N VAL A 288 5.28 -14.69 -6.70
CA VAL A 288 6.14 -14.01 -7.67
C VAL A 288 5.32 -13.38 -8.80
N LEU A 289 4.36 -14.12 -9.34
CA LEU A 289 3.52 -13.59 -10.43
C LEU A 289 2.64 -12.42 -9.96
N GLN A 290 2.06 -12.49 -8.76
CA GLN A 290 1.34 -11.35 -8.18
C GLN A 290 2.26 -10.13 -7.98
N ARG A 291 3.47 -10.36 -7.46
CA ARG A 291 4.44 -9.27 -7.22
C ARG A 291 4.95 -8.66 -8.52
N SER A 292 4.99 -9.42 -9.61
CA SER A 292 5.34 -8.90 -10.94
C SER A 292 4.37 -7.79 -11.40
N PHE A 293 3.10 -7.86 -11.02
CA PHE A 293 2.12 -6.81 -11.29
C PHE A 293 2.43 -5.53 -10.50
N GLY A 294 2.52 -5.66 -9.17
CA GLY A 294 2.65 -4.50 -8.27
C GLY A 294 4.05 -3.87 -8.28
N VAL A 295 5.10 -4.68 -8.24
CA VAL A 295 6.47 -4.17 -8.19
C VAL A 295 7.05 -4.01 -9.59
N GLY A 296 6.96 -5.05 -10.43
CA GLY A 296 7.58 -5.03 -11.77
C GLY A 296 6.95 -3.98 -12.68
N MET A 297 5.66 -4.10 -12.95
CA MET A 297 4.96 -3.25 -13.89
C MET A 297 4.91 -1.79 -13.42
N MET A 298 4.62 -1.56 -12.12
CA MET A 298 4.54 -0.20 -11.61
C MET A 298 5.89 0.50 -11.50
N SER A 299 6.99 -0.23 -11.37
CA SER A 299 8.32 0.37 -11.51
C SER A 299 8.54 0.91 -12.92
N ILE A 300 8.15 0.14 -13.94
CA ILE A 300 8.29 0.54 -15.35
C ILE A 300 7.41 1.76 -15.64
N ILE A 301 6.12 1.70 -15.31
CA ILE A 301 5.16 2.79 -15.53
C ILE A 301 5.63 4.06 -14.80
N GLY A 302 6.09 3.93 -13.55
CA GLY A 302 6.58 5.05 -12.76
C GLY A 302 7.82 5.70 -13.37
N ILE A 303 8.79 4.92 -13.81
CA ILE A 303 9.99 5.43 -14.48
C ILE A 303 9.63 6.17 -15.78
N LEU A 304 8.74 5.60 -16.59
CA LEU A 304 8.26 6.24 -17.82
C LEU A 304 7.54 7.56 -17.51
N SER A 305 6.70 7.59 -16.47
CA SER A 305 5.99 8.80 -16.05
C SER A 305 6.94 9.89 -15.54
N ILE A 306 7.98 9.53 -14.78
CA ILE A 306 9.01 10.47 -14.33
C ILE A 306 9.74 11.08 -15.51
N LYS A 307 10.13 10.25 -16.50
CA LYS A 307 10.82 10.72 -17.71
C LYS A 307 9.95 11.64 -18.56
N SER A 308 8.66 11.31 -18.71
CA SER A 308 7.73 12.13 -19.53
C SER A 308 7.52 13.54 -18.95
N GLU A 309 7.73 13.72 -17.64
CA GLU A 309 7.65 15.03 -16.98
C GLU A 309 8.98 15.79 -16.91
N GLY A 310 10.04 15.24 -17.48
CA GLY A 310 11.37 15.84 -17.39
C GLY A 310 11.91 15.90 -15.96
N LEU A 311 11.34 15.14 -15.04
CA LEU A 311 11.75 15.11 -13.64
C LEU A 311 13.05 14.31 -13.52
N ASN A 312 14.05 14.89 -12.84
CA ASN A 312 15.30 14.19 -12.56
C ASN A 312 15.21 13.46 -11.21
N ILE A 313 15.43 12.14 -11.21
CA ILE A 313 15.44 11.31 -9.99
C ILE A 313 16.48 11.82 -8.99
N GLU A 314 17.58 12.40 -9.44
CA GLU A 314 18.62 12.97 -8.57
C GLU A 314 18.13 14.19 -7.79
N SER A 315 17.21 14.99 -8.35
CA SER A 315 16.62 16.13 -7.63
C SER A 315 15.79 15.68 -6.43
N PHE A 316 15.14 14.52 -6.52
CA PHE A 316 14.35 13.95 -5.41
C PHE A 316 15.21 13.34 -4.30
N LYS A 317 16.41 12.85 -4.61
CA LYS A 317 17.38 12.39 -3.58
C LYS A 317 17.90 13.53 -2.69
N LYS A 318 17.78 14.79 -3.13
CA LYS A 318 18.16 15.96 -2.34
C LYS A 318 17.08 16.42 -1.35
N LEU A 319 15.84 15.95 -1.50
CA LEU A 319 14.73 16.26 -0.59
C LEU A 319 14.80 15.47 0.73
N ASP A 320 15.67 14.46 0.81
CA ASP A 320 15.96 13.67 2.01
C ASP A 320 17.08 14.32 2.88
N LYS A 321 17.53 15.52 2.57
CA LYS A 321 18.49 16.30 3.36
C LYS A 321 17.80 17.45 4.09
#